data_90ef4ffdf668e32fc6225501756ad689
#
_entry.id   90ef4ffdf668e32fc6225501756ad689
#
_cell.length_a   1.000
_cell.length_b   1.000
_cell.length_c   1.000
_cell.angle_alpha   90.00
_cell.angle_beta   90.00
_cell.angle_gamma   90.00
#
_symmetry.space_group_name_H-M   'P 1'
#
loop_
_entity.id
_entity.type
_entity.pdbx_description
1 polymer ?
#
loop_
_entity_poly.entity_id
_entity_poly.type
_entity_poly.pdbx_seq_one_letter_code
_entity_poly.pdbx_strand_id
1 'polypeptide(L)'
;MSVKNISSAILGVGVDDTTIDLFESQYPVPTGVSYNSYVIRDEKIAILDTVDDRATDEWLANVTEALAGEKPAYLVVHHMEPDHGANVARLAALYPEMQVVGNAKTFQYMEQFFGAEAIAKERRVVVKDGESLSLGAHTLTFVFAPMVHWPEVMVTYDLSLIHISEPT
;
A
#
# COMPACT_ATOMS: atom_id res chain seq x y z
N MET A 1 -7.82 -14.85 -4.66
CA MET A 1 -6.41 -15.15 -5.00
C MET A 1 -5.68 -15.58 -3.74
N SER A 2 -4.69 -16.43 -3.83
CA SER A 2 -3.83 -16.75 -2.68
C SER A 2 -2.64 -15.79 -2.65
N VAL A 3 -2.08 -15.58 -1.47
CA VAL A 3 -0.82 -14.84 -1.28
C VAL A 3 0.26 -15.32 -2.26
N LYS A 4 0.90 -14.41 -2.98
CA LYS A 4 1.94 -14.71 -3.97
C LYS A 4 3.32 -14.40 -3.40
N ASN A 5 4.25 -15.35 -3.40
CA ASN A 5 5.64 -15.09 -3.07
C ASN A 5 6.32 -14.32 -4.21
N ILE A 6 6.73 -13.08 -3.96
CA ILE A 6 7.53 -12.26 -4.88
C ILE A 6 9.02 -12.52 -4.59
N SER A 7 9.39 -12.54 -3.32
CA SER A 7 10.71 -12.94 -2.83
C SER A 7 10.56 -13.67 -1.49
N SER A 8 11.66 -13.99 -0.82
CA SER A 8 11.63 -14.59 0.52
C SER A 8 11.00 -13.67 1.58
N ALA A 9 11.02 -12.36 1.37
CA ALA A 9 10.52 -11.35 2.29
C ALA A 9 9.28 -10.61 1.78
N ILE A 10 9.01 -10.61 0.46
CA ILE A 10 7.93 -9.82 -0.14
C ILE A 10 6.83 -10.74 -0.64
N LEU A 11 5.62 -10.47 -0.15
CA LEU A 11 4.41 -11.21 -0.46
C LEU A 11 3.42 -10.28 -1.19
N GLY A 12 2.92 -10.72 -2.35
CA GLY A 12 1.81 -10.07 -3.03
C GLY A 12 0.50 -10.46 -2.36
N VAL A 13 -0.24 -9.48 -1.87
CA VAL A 13 -1.52 -9.67 -1.16
C VAL A 13 -2.70 -9.03 -1.89
N GLY A 14 -2.45 -8.45 -3.05
CA GLY A 14 -3.46 -7.82 -3.89
C GLY A 14 -4.55 -8.78 -4.37
N VAL A 15 -5.52 -8.24 -5.09
CA VAL A 15 -6.68 -8.99 -5.59
C VAL A 15 -6.85 -8.77 -7.08
N ASP A 16 -7.16 -9.85 -7.82
CA ASP A 16 -7.59 -9.76 -9.23
C ASP A 16 -9.12 -9.74 -9.25
N ASP A 17 -9.72 -8.57 -9.49
CA ASP A 17 -11.17 -8.42 -9.64
C ASP A 17 -11.57 -8.66 -11.10
N THR A 18 -12.07 -9.86 -11.36
CA THR A 18 -12.58 -10.26 -12.68
C THR A 18 -14.08 -10.05 -12.82
N THR A 19 -14.72 -9.44 -11.82
CA THR A 19 -16.17 -9.23 -11.78
C THR A 19 -16.58 -7.80 -12.11
N ILE A 20 -15.63 -6.88 -12.17
CA ILE A 20 -15.84 -5.49 -12.50
C ILE A 20 -15.96 -5.31 -14.03
N ASP A 21 -17.01 -4.63 -14.48
CA ASP A 21 -17.24 -4.33 -15.90
C ASP A 21 -16.63 -3.00 -16.32
N LEU A 22 -16.73 -2.00 -15.42
CA LEU A 22 -16.27 -0.63 -15.65
C LEU A 22 -15.37 -0.17 -14.51
N PHE A 23 -14.10 0.07 -14.78
CA PHE A 23 -13.21 0.73 -13.85
C PHE A 23 -13.54 2.23 -13.81
N GLU A 24 -13.64 2.80 -12.60
CA GLU A 24 -14.08 4.19 -12.35
C GLU A 24 -15.41 4.55 -13.01
N SER A 25 -16.28 3.58 -13.22
CA SER A 25 -17.56 3.77 -13.93
C SER A 25 -17.45 4.31 -15.36
N GLN A 26 -16.28 4.29 -15.96
CA GLN A 26 -16.00 4.87 -17.28
C GLN A 26 -15.27 3.91 -18.21
N TYR A 27 -14.28 3.18 -17.71
CA TYR A 27 -13.36 2.40 -18.54
C TYR A 27 -13.77 0.94 -18.61
N PRO A 28 -14.21 0.43 -19.79
CA PRO A 28 -14.51 -0.99 -19.94
C PRO A 28 -13.27 -1.85 -19.66
N VAL A 29 -13.40 -2.81 -18.77
CA VAL A 29 -12.32 -3.73 -18.38
C VAL A 29 -12.77 -5.19 -18.54
N PRO A 30 -12.88 -5.68 -19.78
CA PRO A 30 -13.47 -6.99 -20.07
C PRO A 30 -12.72 -8.17 -19.44
N THR A 31 -11.47 -7.96 -19.02
CA THR A 31 -10.65 -8.97 -18.34
C THR A 31 -10.50 -8.70 -16.83
N GLY A 32 -11.19 -7.67 -16.30
CA GLY A 32 -11.07 -7.22 -14.93
C GLY A 32 -9.86 -6.33 -14.69
N VAL A 33 -9.57 -6.06 -13.41
CA VAL A 33 -8.43 -5.27 -12.94
C VAL A 33 -7.68 -6.00 -11.84
N SER A 34 -6.39 -5.71 -11.68
CA SER A 34 -5.59 -6.18 -10.56
C SER A 34 -5.31 -5.01 -9.62
N TYR A 35 -5.73 -5.14 -8.38
CA TYR A 35 -5.35 -4.22 -7.30
C TYR A 35 -4.07 -4.72 -6.66
N ASN A 36 -3.00 -3.96 -6.76
CA ASN A 36 -1.69 -4.37 -6.28
C ASN A 36 -1.43 -3.89 -4.85
N SER A 37 -1.16 -4.82 -3.96
CA SER A 37 -0.76 -4.56 -2.58
C SER A 37 0.26 -5.60 -2.16
N TYR A 38 1.21 -5.21 -1.30
CA TYR A 38 2.32 -6.06 -0.90
C TYR A 38 2.54 -6.00 0.61
N VAL A 39 3.06 -7.09 1.18
CA VAL A 39 3.58 -7.15 2.54
C VAL A 39 5.08 -7.41 2.45
N ILE A 40 5.89 -6.56 3.08
CA ILE A 40 7.32 -6.77 3.27
C ILE A 40 7.54 -7.25 4.70
N ARG A 41 7.99 -8.49 4.86
CA ARG A 41 8.31 -9.10 6.15
C ARG A 41 9.78 -8.86 6.49
N ASP A 42 9.99 -8.04 7.51
CA ASP A 42 11.31 -7.68 8.01
C ASP A 42 11.20 -7.47 9.54
N GLU A 43 12.21 -6.91 10.21
CA GLU A 43 12.14 -6.54 11.63
C GLU A 43 10.92 -5.65 11.89
N LYS A 44 10.62 -4.74 10.97
CA LYS A 44 9.39 -3.94 10.92
C LYS A 44 8.62 -4.30 9.67
N ILE A 45 7.45 -4.88 9.84
CA ILE A 45 6.61 -5.26 8.71
C ILE A 45 5.95 -4.02 8.11
N ALA A 46 6.02 -3.89 6.79
CA ALA A 46 5.33 -2.84 6.03
C ALA A 46 4.31 -3.44 5.08
N ILE A 47 3.13 -2.80 5.00
CA ILE A 47 2.12 -3.04 3.98
C ILE A 47 2.22 -1.90 2.97
N LEU A 48 2.24 -2.20 1.67
CA LEU A 48 2.30 -1.23 0.59
C LEU A 48 0.96 -1.17 -0.11
N ASP A 49 0.30 -0.03 -0.05
CA ASP A 49 -1.04 0.26 -0.55
C ASP A 49 -2.15 -0.68 -0.03
N THR A 50 -3.37 -0.30 -0.30
CA THR A 50 -4.56 -1.13 -0.08
C THR A 50 -5.20 -1.47 -1.41
N VAL A 51 -6.46 -1.83 -1.42
CA VAL A 51 -7.22 -2.18 -2.63
C VAL A 51 -8.56 -1.46 -2.63
N ASP A 52 -9.27 -1.52 -3.76
CA ASP A 52 -10.64 -1.04 -3.87
C ASP A 52 -11.56 -1.67 -2.83
N ASP A 53 -12.58 -0.93 -2.37
CA ASP A 53 -13.53 -1.39 -1.35
C ASP A 53 -14.25 -2.69 -1.73
N ARG A 54 -14.46 -2.93 -3.03
CA ARG A 54 -15.06 -4.17 -3.56
C ARG A 54 -14.25 -5.42 -3.22
N ALA A 55 -12.94 -5.30 -3.06
CA ALA A 55 -12.01 -6.40 -2.81
C ALA A 55 -11.57 -6.52 -1.35
N THR A 56 -12.17 -5.73 -0.45
CA THR A 56 -11.76 -5.59 0.96
C THR A 56 -11.61 -6.91 1.67
N ASP A 57 -12.63 -7.77 1.62
CA ASP A 57 -12.65 -9.01 2.43
C ASP A 57 -11.57 -9.99 1.97
N GLU A 58 -11.41 -10.17 0.66
CA GLU A 58 -10.36 -11.03 0.10
C GLU A 58 -8.97 -10.49 0.42
N TRP A 59 -8.77 -9.18 0.27
CA TRP A 59 -7.51 -8.53 0.59
C TRP A 59 -7.14 -8.64 2.07
N LEU A 60 -8.09 -8.41 2.98
CA LEU A 60 -7.83 -8.55 4.42
C LEU A 60 -7.49 -10.00 4.80
N ALA A 61 -8.10 -10.99 4.16
CA ALA A 61 -7.73 -12.40 4.35
C ALA A 61 -6.28 -12.64 3.88
N ASN A 62 -5.90 -12.13 2.71
CA ASN A 62 -4.53 -12.24 2.19
C ASN A 62 -3.51 -11.53 3.10
N VAL A 63 -3.83 -10.32 3.59
CA VAL A 63 -2.98 -9.59 4.55
C VAL A 63 -2.81 -10.38 5.84
N THR A 64 -3.89 -10.91 6.39
CA THR A 64 -3.87 -11.71 7.62
C THR A 64 -2.99 -12.95 7.46
N GLU A 65 -3.11 -13.65 6.34
CA GLU A 65 -2.26 -14.80 6.01
C GLU A 65 -0.79 -14.38 5.91
N ALA A 66 -0.51 -13.30 5.19
CA ALA A 66 0.86 -12.80 4.99
C ALA A 66 1.52 -12.31 6.30
N LEU A 67 0.75 -11.73 7.21
CA LEU A 67 1.25 -11.31 8.53
C LEU A 67 1.56 -12.48 9.46
N ALA A 68 0.93 -13.63 9.25
CA ALA A 68 1.17 -14.86 10.04
C ALA A 68 1.08 -14.64 11.57
N GLY A 69 0.15 -13.80 12.01
CA GLY A 69 -0.05 -13.46 13.43
C GLY A 69 0.79 -12.30 13.95
N GLU A 70 1.70 -11.77 13.15
CA GLU A 70 2.48 -10.58 13.48
C GLU A 70 1.68 -9.29 13.21
N LYS A 71 2.13 -8.17 13.76
CA LYS A 71 1.49 -6.85 13.54
C LYS A 71 2.32 -6.01 12.56
N PRO A 72 1.68 -5.31 11.62
CA PRO A 72 2.39 -4.39 10.75
C PRO A 72 2.84 -3.15 11.53
N ALA A 73 4.06 -2.69 11.26
CA ALA A 73 4.57 -1.43 11.78
C ALA A 73 4.16 -0.24 10.92
N TYR A 74 4.07 -0.45 9.61
CA TYR A 74 3.81 0.59 8.63
C TYR A 74 2.77 0.19 7.59
N LEU A 75 1.94 1.18 7.18
CA LEU A 75 1.20 1.19 5.93
C LEU A 75 1.79 2.32 5.07
N VAL A 76 2.40 1.99 3.95
CA VAL A 76 2.89 2.97 2.97
C VAL A 76 1.80 3.20 1.93
N VAL A 77 1.39 4.45 1.74
CA VAL A 77 0.36 4.85 0.78
C VAL A 77 0.98 5.64 -0.34
N HIS A 78 1.02 5.04 -1.52
CA HIS A 78 1.62 5.63 -2.73
C HIS A 78 0.64 6.54 -3.47
N HIS A 79 -0.66 6.23 -3.36
CA HIS A 79 -1.71 6.87 -4.14
C HIS A 79 -3.04 6.81 -3.39
N MET A 80 -3.87 7.83 -3.52
CA MET A 80 -5.15 7.93 -2.81
C MET A 80 -6.38 7.65 -3.69
N GLU A 81 -6.18 7.27 -4.94
CA GLU A 81 -7.27 6.73 -5.75
C GLU A 81 -7.88 5.51 -5.06
N PRO A 82 -9.21 5.28 -5.17
CA PRO A 82 -9.89 4.24 -4.39
C PRO A 82 -9.28 2.84 -4.48
N ASP A 83 -8.74 2.47 -5.64
CA ASP A 83 -8.09 1.18 -5.86
C ASP A 83 -6.77 0.98 -5.08
N HIS A 84 -6.23 2.06 -4.51
CA HIS A 84 -5.09 2.07 -3.59
C HIS A 84 -5.47 2.51 -2.17
N GLY A 85 -6.41 3.47 -2.06
CA GLY A 85 -6.66 4.21 -0.82
C GLY A 85 -7.89 3.81 -0.03
N ALA A 86 -8.85 3.08 -0.62
CA ALA A 86 -10.18 2.87 -0.01
C ALA A 86 -10.13 2.22 1.38
N ASN A 87 -9.18 1.35 1.64
CA ASN A 87 -9.08 0.60 2.89
C ASN A 87 -8.08 1.17 3.91
N VAL A 88 -7.48 2.32 3.65
CA VAL A 88 -6.48 2.94 4.56
C VAL A 88 -7.04 3.16 5.96
N ALA A 89 -8.19 3.82 6.08
CA ALA A 89 -8.81 4.08 7.38
C ALA A 89 -9.23 2.79 8.10
N ARG A 90 -9.72 1.79 7.35
CA ARG A 90 -10.11 0.48 7.89
C ARG A 90 -8.90 -0.27 8.46
N LEU A 91 -7.80 -0.34 7.71
CA LEU A 91 -6.59 -1.01 8.17
C LEU A 91 -5.98 -0.30 9.38
N ALA A 92 -5.98 1.04 9.38
CA ALA A 92 -5.51 1.83 10.50
C ALA A 92 -6.33 1.62 11.79
N ALA A 93 -7.63 1.35 11.66
CA ALA A 93 -8.49 1.00 12.79
C ALA A 93 -8.23 -0.43 13.31
N LEU A 94 -7.93 -1.38 12.43
CA LEU A 94 -7.57 -2.76 12.81
C LEU A 94 -6.22 -2.84 13.53
N TYR A 95 -5.27 -1.98 13.16
CA TYR A 95 -3.92 -1.94 13.73
C TYR A 95 -3.62 -0.55 14.31
N PRO A 96 -4.13 -0.23 15.53
CA PRO A 96 -4.03 1.12 16.08
C PRO A 96 -2.60 1.58 16.38
N GLU A 97 -1.64 0.66 16.49
CA GLU A 97 -0.22 0.97 16.70
C GLU A 97 0.56 1.18 15.39
N MET A 98 -0.01 0.76 14.24
CA MET A 98 0.61 0.92 12.94
C MET A 98 0.69 2.40 12.54
N GLN A 99 1.85 2.82 12.05
CA GLN A 99 2.04 4.15 11.46
C GLN A 99 1.68 4.15 9.98
N VAL A 100 1.12 5.26 9.52
CA VAL A 100 0.80 5.47 8.10
C VAL A 100 1.85 6.38 7.50
N VAL A 101 2.46 5.95 6.40
CA VAL A 101 3.55 6.62 5.70
C VAL A 101 3.02 7.18 4.38
N GLY A 102 3.25 8.46 4.13
CA GLY A 102 2.85 9.13 2.90
C GLY A 102 3.45 10.52 2.82
N ASN A 103 3.31 11.19 1.70
CA ASN A 103 3.71 12.58 1.61
C ASN A 103 2.63 13.52 2.20
N ALA A 104 2.96 14.81 2.33
CA ALA A 104 2.04 15.80 2.93
C ALA A 104 0.69 15.89 2.20
N LYS A 105 0.68 15.76 0.87
CA LYS A 105 -0.54 15.81 0.07
C LYS A 105 -1.39 14.56 0.22
N THR A 106 -0.77 13.40 0.38
CA THR A 106 -1.46 12.13 0.71
C THR A 106 -2.29 12.30 1.98
N PHE A 107 -1.73 12.89 3.03
CA PHE A 107 -2.47 13.13 4.27
C PHE A 107 -3.58 14.17 4.13
N GLN A 108 -3.40 15.19 3.29
CA GLN A 108 -4.49 16.12 2.95
C GLN A 108 -5.68 15.39 2.30
N TYR A 109 -5.42 14.45 1.40
CA TYR A 109 -6.46 13.65 0.78
C TYR A 109 -7.11 12.67 1.76
N MET A 110 -6.34 12.05 2.65
CA MET A 110 -6.89 11.20 3.72
C MET A 110 -7.87 11.99 4.60
N GLU A 111 -7.53 13.23 4.97
CA GLU A 111 -8.42 14.10 5.74
C GLU A 111 -9.71 14.46 4.97
N GLN A 112 -9.61 14.67 3.66
CA GLN A 112 -10.78 14.96 2.81
C GLN A 112 -11.69 13.75 2.63
N PHE A 113 -11.11 12.56 2.48
CA PHE A 113 -11.87 11.33 2.19
C PHE A 113 -12.43 10.67 3.44
N PHE A 114 -11.67 10.68 4.53
CA PHE A 114 -12.00 9.92 5.75
C PHE A 114 -12.26 10.80 6.97
N GLY A 115 -12.02 12.10 6.89
CA GLY A 115 -12.06 13.02 8.02
C GLY A 115 -10.71 13.19 8.72
N ALA A 116 -10.54 14.33 9.39
CA ALA A 116 -9.27 14.72 10.00
C ALA A 116 -8.78 13.76 11.11
N GLU A 117 -9.71 13.08 11.76
CA GLU A 117 -9.43 12.17 12.90
C GLU A 117 -9.19 10.71 12.48
N ALA A 118 -9.37 10.36 11.18
CA ALA A 118 -9.24 8.99 10.71
C ALA A 118 -7.83 8.41 10.94
N ILE A 119 -6.81 9.26 10.75
CA ILE A 119 -5.42 8.92 11.05
C ILE A 119 -4.88 9.99 12.02
N ALA A 120 -4.72 9.63 13.27
CA ALA A 120 -4.17 10.52 14.29
C ALA A 120 -2.79 11.05 13.89
N LYS A 121 -2.50 12.32 14.20
CA LYS A 121 -1.29 13.00 13.72
C LYS A 121 0.00 12.31 14.15
N GLU A 122 0.03 11.78 15.37
CA GLU A 122 1.17 11.03 15.93
C GLU A 122 1.45 9.70 15.22
N ARG A 123 0.50 9.21 14.44
CA ARG A 123 0.65 8.00 13.62
C ARG A 123 1.09 8.27 12.19
N ARG A 124 1.24 9.55 11.82
CA ARG A 124 1.61 9.94 10.45
C ARG A 124 3.12 10.07 10.33
N VAL A 125 3.70 9.36 9.38
CA VAL A 125 5.07 9.52 8.94
C VAL A 125 5.06 10.27 7.61
N VAL A 126 5.28 11.58 7.68
CA VAL A 126 5.29 12.44 6.49
C VAL A 126 6.67 12.41 5.87
N VAL A 127 6.78 11.82 4.69
CA VAL A 127 8.04 11.68 3.96
C VAL A 127 8.21 12.76 2.88
N LYS A 128 9.47 13.00 2.53
CA LYS A 128 9.88 13.91 1.44
C LYS A 128 10.47 13.10 0.29
N ASP A 129 10.58 13.75 -0.86
CA ASP A 129 11.22 13.15 -2.03
C ASP A 129 12.67 12.76 -1.74
N GLY A 130 13.03 11.51 -2.07
CA GLY A 130 14.33 10.92 -1.79
C GLY A 130 14.57 10.46 -0.35
N GLU A 131 13.60 10.63 0.55
CA GLU A 131 13.71 10.15 1.93
C GLU A 131 13.62 8.62 2.00
N SER A 132 14.24 8.03 3.01
CA SER A 132 14.26 6.58 3.19
C SER A 132 13.75 6.16 4.55
N LEU A 133 13.14 4.97 4.61
CA LEU A 133 12.63 4.31 5.80
C LEU A 133 13.25 2.91 5.91
N SER A 134 13.96 2.63 7.00
CA SER A 134 14.51 1.30 7.25
C SER A 134 13.46 0.39 7.91
N LEU A 135 13.34 -0.82 7.39
CA LEU A 135 12.54 -1.90 7.97
C LEU A 135 13.41 -2.92 8.73
N GLY A 136 14.73 -2.80 8.60
CA GLY A 136 15.74 -3.73 9.08
C GLY A 136 16.71 -4.06 7.95
N ALA A 137 16.54 -5.20 7.29
CA ALA A 137 17.31 -5.58 6.10
C ALA A 137 16.88 -4.80 4.84
N HIS A 138 15.60 -4.43 4.75
CA HIS A 138 15.04 -3.64 3.66
C HIS A 138 15.07 -2.14 4.00
N THR A 139 15.36 -1.32 2.99
CA THR A 139 15.30 0.14 3.08
C THR A 139 14.46 0.69 1.93
N LEU A 140 13.34 1.29 2.29
CA LEU A 140 12.40 1.87 1.34
C LEU A 140 12.78 3.32 1.07
N THR A 141 13.07 3.67 -0.17
CA THR A 141 13.33 5.06 -0.59
C THR A 141 12.15 5.56 -1.39
N PHE A 142 11.61 6.72 -1.03
CA PHE A 142 10.42 7.30 -1.63
C PHE A 142 10.81 8.27 -2.73
N VAL A 143 10.27 8.08 -3.92
CA VAL A 143 10.47 8.94 -5.07
C VAL A 143 9.13 9.54 -5.47
N PHE A 144 9.02 10.86 -5.48
CA PHE A 144 7.78 11.53 -5.83
C PHE A 144 7.59 11.57 -7.34
N ALA A 145 6.38 11.27 -7.78
CA ALA A 145 5.96 11.31 -9.17
C ALA A 145 4.69 12.17 -9.32
N PRO A 146 4.74 13.47 -8.94
CA PRO A 146 3.56 14.32 -8.91
C PRO A 146 2.94 14.43 -10.31
N MET A 147 1.61 14.35 -10.37
CA MET A 147 0.80 14.35 -11.60
C MET A 147 0.97 13.12 -12.49
N VAL A 148 1.52 12.04 -11.96
CA VAL A 148 1.56 10.73 -12.63
C VAL A 148 0.75 9.70 -11.81
N HIS A 149 -0.65 9.71 -11.84
CA HIS A 149 -1.43 10.74 -12.59
C HIS A 149 -2.07 11.77 -11.65
N TRP A 150 -2.03 11.59 -10.33
CA TRP A 150 -2.51 12.53 -9.32
C TRP A 150 -1.35 13.29 -8.66
N PRO A 151 -1.63 14.45 -7.99
CA PRO A 151 -0.59 15.31 -7.41
C PRO A 151 0.26 14.68 -6.31
N GLU A 152 -0.29 13.69 -5.59
CA GLU A 152 0.36 13.06 -4.42
C GLU A 152 1.13 11.79 -4.76
N VAL A 153 1.09 11.33 -5.99
CA VAL A 153 1.68 10.04 -6.37
C VAL A 153 3.17 9.98 -6.01
N MET A 154 3.54 8.90 -5.35
CA MET A 154 4.93 8.53 -5.12
C MET A 154 5.14 7.04 -5.42
N VAL A 155 6.38 6.63 -5.58
CA VAL A 155 6.77 5.23 -5.71
C VAL A 155 7.80 4.90 -4.65
N THR A 156 7.87 3.63 -4.25
CA THR A 156 8.88 3.13 -3.34
C THR A 156 9.92 2.34 -4.11
N TYR A 157 11.16 2.67 -3.87
CA TYR A 157 12.32 1.95 -4.36
C TYR A 157 12.95 1.16 -3.21
N ASP A 158 13.03 -0.15 -3.35
CA ASP A 158 13.69 -1.03 -2.38
C ASP A 158 15.01 -1.53 -2.99
N LEU A 159 16.11 -1.00 -2.49
CA LEU A 159 17.46 -1.31 -3.00
C LEU A 159 17.83 -2.77 -2.79
N SER A 160 17.26 -3.44 -1.78
CA SER A 160 17.54 -4.85 -1.50
C SER A 160 17.08 -5.78 -2.64
N LEU A 161 16.06 -5.37 -3.41
CA LEU A 161 15.54 -6.14 -4.55
C LEU A 161 16.44 -6.09 -5.78
N ILE A 162 17.22 -5.04 -5.98
CA ILE A 162 18.08 -4.89 -7.15
C ILE A 162 19.19 -5.93 -7.18
N HIS A 163 19.68 -6.36 -6.03
CA HIS A 163 20.69 -7.41 -5.94
C HIS A 163 20.12 -8.82 -6.21
N ILE A 164 18.78 -8.96 -6.23
CA ILE A 164 18.07 -10.23 -6.44
C ILE A 164 17.57 -10.36 -7.87
N SER A 165 17.37 -9.26 -8.58
CA SER A 165 16.76 -9.20 -9.91
C SER A 165 17.72 -8.68 -10.99
N GLU A 166 18.98 -9.06 -10.96
CA GLU A 166 19.80 -8.87 -12.16
C GLU A 166 19.23 -9.73 -13.29
N PRO A 167 18.80 -9.10 -14.41
CA PRO A 167 18.44 -9.89 -15.57
C PRO A 167 19.71 -10.53 -16.11
N THR A 168 19.75 -11.85 -16.05
CA THR A 168 20.72 -12.64 -16.82
C THR A 168 20.41 -12.54 -18.30
#